data_3d3c9d426135e1be8e956f2c2e46e0d4
#
_entry.id   3d3c9d426135e1be8e956f2c2e46e0d4
#
_cell.length_a   1.000
_cell.length_b   1.000
_cell.length_c   1.000
_cell.angle_alpha   90.00
_cell.angle_beta   90.00
_cell.angle_gamma   90.00
#
_symmetry.space_group_name_H-M   'P 1'
#
loop_
_entity.id
_entity.type
_entity.pdbx_description
1 polymer ?
#
loop_
_entity_poly.entity_id
_entity_poly.type
_entity_poly.pdbx_seq_one_letter_code
_entity_poly.pdbx_strand_id
1 'polypeptide(L)'
;KCCAVAGLGGKNNRSGDYQYYLNEPIRANDPKAVGPFILASLEWERLSKSPISSVNPQAGDTLVVARDGTGQYRTLAEAIERVRVFMDYDVTIFVKKGIYKEKLIVPEQLQNVEIVGEDRDETIITFDDHANINKMGTFRTYTLKVMGNNLTFRNLTIENNAPQMGQAVALHTEGDCIKFINCRFLGNQDTIYTGGRYARLYFKNCYIEGTTDFIFGPATALFE
;
A
#
# COMPACT_ATOMS: atom_id res chain seq x y z
N LYS A 1 17.88 -32.95 13.02
CA LYS A 1 16.46 -32.83 13.48
C LYS A 1 16.06 -31.39 13.27
N CYS A 2 15.32 -31.11 12.18
CA CYS A 2 14.98 -29.72 11.83
C CYS A 2 13.88 -29.11 12.70
N CYS A 3 12.89 -29.88 13.12
CA CYS A 3 11.79 -29.40 13.95
C CYS A 3 11.30 -30.48 14.88
N ALA A 4 11.02 -30.11 16.10
CA ALA A 4 10.32 -30.93 17.06
C ALA A 4 9.01 -30.23 17.43
N VAL A 5 7.89 -30.91 17.27
CA VAL A 5 6.54 -30.41 17.56
C VAL A 5 5.88 -31.31 18.57
N ALA A 6 5.28 -30.73 19.60
CA ALA A 6 4.32 -31.45 20.40
C ALA A 6 3.08 -31.73 19.56
N GLY A 7 2.53 -32.92 19.66
CA GLY A 7 1.41 -33.43 18.85
C GLY A 7 0.10 -32.68 19.11
N LEU A 8 0.02 -31.40 18.82
CA LEU A 8 -1.17 -30.57 18.99
C LEU A 8 -2.19 -30.84 17.90
N GLY A 9 -3.09 -31.75 18.09
CA GLY A 9 -4.18 -32.07 17.17
C GLY A 9 -4.46 -33.55 17.11
N GLY A 10 -5.43 -33.99 17.78
CA GLY A 10 -5.93 -35.38 17.78
C GLY A 10 -7.41 -35.44 18.11
N LYS A 11 -8.00 -36.59 17.88
CA LYS A 11 -9.45 -36.84 18.07
C LYS A 11 -9.89 -36.89 19.53
N ASN A 12 -8.98 -36.85 20.51
CA ASN A 12 -9.29 -37.02 21.92
C ASN A 12 -9.37 -35.68 22.67
N ASN A 13 -10.32 -35.58 23.58
CA ASN A 13 -10.40 -34.46 24.53
C ASN A 13 -9.07 -34.32 25.28
N ARG A 14 -8.49 -33.14 25.22
CA ARG A 14 -7.23 -32.84 25.86
C ARG A 14 -7.50 -32.05 27.13
N SER A 15 -6.85 -32.41 28.21
CA SER A 15 -7.04 -31.69 29.49
C SER A 15 -6.59 -30.23 29.43
N GLY A 16 -5.64 -29.91 28.53
CA GLY A 16 -5.12 -28.56 28.39
C GLY A 16 -4.28 -28.06 29.56
N ASP A 17 -3.98 -28.95 30.52
CA ASP A 17 -3.12 -28.61 31.66
C ASP A 17 -1.62 -28.70 31.28
N TYR A 18 -0.76 -28.14 32.14
CA TYR A 18 0.69 -28.07 31.89
C TYR A 18 1.33 -29.47 31.80
N GLN A 19 0.89 -30.42 32.64
CA GLN A 19 1.42 -31.79 32.66
C GLN A 19 1.07 -32.54 31.37
N TYR A 20 -0.11 -32.29 30.83
CA TYR A 20 -0.51 -32.83 29.54
C TYR A 20 0.47 -32.40 28.43
N TYR A 21 0.81 -31.11 28.36
CA TYR A 21 1.75 -30.61 27.36
C TYR A 21 3.16 -31.16 27.51
N LEU A 22 3.63 -31.37 28.73
CA LEU A 22 4.95 -31.96 28.98
C LEU A 22 5.06 -33.42 28.53
N ASN A 23 3.95 -34.13 28.56
CA ASN A 23 3.88 -35.58 28.21
C ASN A 23 3.54 -35.85 26.74
N GLU A 24 3.25 -34.79 25.95
CA GLU A 24 2.98 -34.96 24.54
C GLU A 24 4.21 -35.49 23.77
N PRO A 25 4.04 -36.48 22.88
CA PRO A 25 5.15 -37.06 22.14
C PRO A 25 5.79 -36.01 21.21
N ILE A 26 7.08 -35.83 21.36
CA ILE A 26 7.87 -34.97 20.47
C ILE A 26 8.16 -35.72 19.17
N ARG A 27 7.69 -35.20 18.04
CA ARG A 27 7.97 -35.73 16.71
C ARG A 27 8.97 -34.87 15.98
N ALA A 28 10.04 -35.48 15.50
CA ALA A 28 10.99 -34.80 14.61
C ALA A 28 10.45 -34.81 13.17
N ASN A 29 10.66 -33.70 12.46
CA ASN A 29 10.27 -33.52 11.05
C ASN A 29 8.76 -33.67 10.79
N ASP A 30 7.91 -33.29 11.75
CA ASP A 30 6.46 -33.27 11.54
C ASP A 30 6.08 -32.25 10.45
N PRO A 31 5.28 -32.63 9.44
CA PRO A 31 4.89 -31.73 8.34
C PRO A 31 4.24 -30.42 8.81
N LYS A 32 3.56 -30.42 9.96
CA LYS A 32 2.93 -29.23 10.56
C LYS A 32 3.95 -28.17 11.00
N ALA A 33 5.18 -28.61 11.30
CA ALA A 33 6.27 -27.69 11.67
C ALA A 33 7.26 -27.47 10.53
N VAL A 34 7.46 -28.49 9.69
CA VAL A 34 8.42 -28.40 8.55
C VAL A 34 7.95 -27.37 7.54
N GLY A 35 6.64 -27.30 7.22
CA GLY A 35 6.08 -26.33 6.29
C GLY A 35 6.33 -24.89 6.74
N PRO A 36 5.85 -24.47 7.92
CA PRO A 36 6.14 -23.13 8.47
C PRO A 36 7.63 -22.83 8.60
N PHE A 37 8.46 -23.80 8.98
CA PHE A 37 9.91 -23.61 9.06
C PHE A 37 10.56 -23.33 7.69
N ILE A 38 10.15 -24.06 6.65
CA ILE A 38 10.65 -23.80 5.29
C ILE A 38 10.20 -22.40 4.83
N LEU A 39 8.93 -22.03 5.04
CA LEU A 39 8.44 -20.69 4.69
C LEU A 39 9.20 -19.58 5.43
N ALA A 40 9.42 -19.76 6.72
CA ALA A 40 10.21 -18.81 7.51
C ALA A 40 11.68 -18.74 7.04
N SER A 41 12.27 -19.86 6.65
CA SER A 41 13.64 -19.90 6.14
C SER A 41 13.76 -19.21 4.77
N LEU A 42 12.80 -19.41 3.88
CA LEU A 42 12.72 -18.73 2.58
C LEU A 42 12.54 -17.22 2.75
N GLU A 43 11.69 -16.81 3.69
CA GLU A 43 11.48 -15.40 3.99
C GLU A 43 12.74 -14.77 4.62
N TRP A 44 13.41 -15.49 5.51
CA TRP A 44 14.72 -15.08 6.05
C TRP A 44 15.78 -14.93 4.96
N GLU A 45 15.87 -15.86 4.01
CA GLU A 45 16.78 -15.73 2.87
C GLU A 45 16.42 -14.53 1.99
N ARG A 46 15.14 -14.27 1.77
CA ARG A 46 14.67 -13.10 1.04
C ARG A 46 15.07 -11.81 1.72
N LEU A 47 14.84 -11.72 3.02
CA LEU A 47 15.20 -10.56 3.84
C LEU A 47 16.72 -10.36 3.92
N SER A 48 17.49 -11.43 4.07
CA SER A 48 18.96 -11.34 4.15
C SER A 48 19.64 -10.98 2.82
N LYS A 49 18.99 -11.26 1.70
CA LYS A 49 19.47 -10.90 0.34
C LYS A 49 18.96 -9.53 -0.12
N SER A 50 17.95 -8.98 0.55
CA SER A 50 17.47 -7.63 0.26
C SER A 50 18.44 -6.61 0.83
N PRO A 51 18.85 -5.60 0.07
CA PRO A 51 19.62 -4.47 0.60
C PRO A 51 18.76 -3.55 1.50
N ILE A 52 17.62 -4.05 1.97
CA ILE A 52 16.72 -3.29 2.83
C ILE A 52 17.43 -3.08 4.16
N SER A 53 17.81 -1.85 4.41
CA SER A 53 18.27 -1.41 5.72
C SER A 53 17.26 -1.88 6.79
N SER A 54 17.75 -2.57 7.82
CA SER A 54 16.94 -2.99 8.96
C SER A 54 16.50 -1.79 9.82
N VAL A 55 17.01 -0.62 9.52
CA VAL A 55 16.73 0.62 10.23
C VAL A 55 15.42 1.22 9.68
N ASN A 56 14.47 1.48 10.55
CA ASN A 56 13.27 2.24 10.19
C ASN A 56 13.67 3.66 9.76
N PRO A 57 12.96 4.26 8.79
CA PRO A 57 13.21 5.64 8.41
C PRO A 57 13.14 6.56 9.64
N GLN A 58 14.09 7.48 9.70
CA GLN A 58 14.18 8.52 10.73
C GLN A 58 13.63 9.83 10.21
N ALA A 59 13.53 10.83 11.09
CA ALA A 59 13.11 12.18 10.72
C ALA A 59 13.98 12.74 9.60
N GLY A 60 13.33 13.17 8.50
CA GLY A 60 13.98 13.75 7.33
C GLY A 60 14.60 12.74 6.36
N ASP A 61 14.45 11.44 6.59
CA ASP A 61 14.93 10.42 5.65
C ASP A 61 14.14 10.46 4.33
N THR A 62 14.85 10.13 3.26
CA THR A 62 14.27 9.94 1.93
C THR A 62 14.41 8.50 1.48
N LEU A 63 13.29 7.85 1.23
CA LEU A 63 13.22 6.51 0.64
C LEU A 63 13.13 6.64 -0.88
N VAL A 64 14.08 6.07 -1.61
CA VAL A 64 14.12 6.18 -3.07
C VAL A 64 13.51 4.94 -3.71
N VAL A 65 12.45 5.15 -4.49
CA VAL A 65 11.81 4.12 -5.30
C VAL A 65 12.27 4.26 -6.75
N ALA A 66 12.82 3.18 -7.31
CA ALA A 66 13.25 3.15 -8.70
C ALA A 66 13.04 1.77 -9.30
N ARG A 67 12.23 1.69 -10.34
CA ARG A 67 11.85 0.44 -10.99
C ARG A 67 13.04 -0.32 -11.60
N ASP A 68 14.04 0.42 -12.05
CA ASP A 68 15.29 -0.11 -12.62
C ASP A 68 16.25 -0.69 -11.57
N GLY A 69 15.93 -0.55 -10.28
CA GLY A 69 16.74 -1.03 -9.17
C GLY A 69 17.86 -0.09 -8.73
N THR A 70 17.89 1.14 -9.24
CA THR A 70 18.84 2.18 -8.79
C THR A 70 18.44 2.86 -7.49
N GLY A 71 17.22 2.58 -6.98
CA GLY A 71 16.72 3.02 -5.68
C GLY A 71 16.82 1.94 -4.60
N GLN A 72 16.39 2.29 -3.40
CA GLN A 72 16.30 1.35 -2.26
C GLN A 72 15.15 0.34 -2.46
N TYR A 73 14.10 0.75 -3.15
CA TYR A 73 12.89 -0.03 -3.41
C TYR A 73 12.58 -0.05 -4.90
N ARG A 74 11.96 -1.12 -5.37
CA ARG A 74 11.55 -1.24 -6.77
C ARG A 74 10.09 -0.87 -6.98
N THR A 75 9.29 -0.93 -5.92
CA THR A 75 7.86 -0.64 -5.93
C THR A 75 7.52 0.41 -4.88
N LEU A 76 6.46 1.17 -5.14
CA LEU A 76 5.97 2.15 -4.17
C LEU A 76 5.33 1.45 -2.97
N ALA A 77 4.69 0.30 -3.19
CA ALA A 77 4.14 -0.53 -2.12
C ALA A 77 5.20 -0.92 -1.09
N GLU A 78 6.38 -1.40 -1.52
CA GLU A 78 7.49 -1.74 -0.63
C GLU A 78 7.96 -0.54 0.20
N ALA A 79 8.04 0.65 -0.40
CA ALA A 79 8.44 1.86 0.31
C ALA A 79 7.39 2.30 1.34
N ILE A 80 6.09 2.26 0.99
CA ILE A 80 5.00 2.57 1.90
C ILE A 80 4.99 1.62 3.11
N GLU A 81 5.13 0.32 2.88
CA GLU A 81 5.19 -0.69 3.95
C GLU A 81 6.40 -0.50 4.88
N ARG A 82 7.46 0.15 4.40
CA ARG A 82 8.68 0.40 5.18
C ARG A 82 8.55 1.59 6.12
N VAL A 83 7.68 2.53 5.82
CA VAL A 83 7.46 3.69 6.68
C VAL A 83 6.77 3.27 7.97
N ARG A 84 7.34 3.68 9.10
CA ARG A 84 6.73 3.41 10.42
C ARG A 84 5.38 4.12 10.53
N VAL A 85 4.42 3.48 11.16
CA VAL A 85 3.11 4.09 11.46
C VAL A 85 3.18 5.00 12.70
N PHE A 86 2.23 5.93 12.83
CA PHE A 86 2.11 6.86 13.97
C PHE A 86 3.37 7.72 14.21
N MET A 87 4.02 8.16 13.13
CA MET A 87 5.18 9.04 13.25
C MET A 87 4.76 10.45 13.63
N ASP A 88 5.58 11.10 14.47
CA ASP A 88 5.52 12.51 14.80
C ASP A 88 6.55 13.36 14.02
N TYR A 89 7.20 12.77 13.02
CA TYR A 89 8.20 13.38 12.15
C TYR A 89 7.90 13.08 10.66
N ASP A 90 8.50 13.87 9.79
CA ASP A 90 8.29 13.77 8.34
C ASP A 90 9.26 12.77 7.70
N VAL A 91 8.75 12.01 6.73
CA VAL A 91 9.52 11.12 5.85
C VAL A 91 9.14 11.40 4.41
N THR A 92 10.13 11.39 3.52
CA THR A 92 9.91 11.54 2.08
C THR A 92 10.07 10.21 1.35
N ILE A 93 9.13 9.88 0.48
CA ILE A 93 9.27 8.81 -0.51
C ILE A 93 9.48 9.47 -1.87
N PHE A 94 10.69 9.38 -2.40
CA PHE A 94 11.03 9.90 -3.72
C PHE A 94 10.91 8.81 -4.78
N VAL A 95 10.05 9.04 -5.77
CA VAL A 95 9.73 8.06 -6.82
C VAL A 95 10.36 8.51 -8.14
N LYS A 96 11.33 7.75 -8.63
CA LYS A 96 11.96 8.02 -9.93
C LYS A 96 11.00 7.83 -11.08
N LYS A 97 11.31 8.42 -12.22
CA LYS A 97 10.58 8.26 -13.47
C LYS A 97 10.33 6.77 -13.79
N GLY A 98 9.14 6.46 -14.25
CA GLY A 98 8.74 5.12 -14.64
C GLY A 98 7.23 4.90 -14.52
N ILE A 99 6.79 3.79 -15.10
CA ILE A 99 5.39 3.35 -15.01
C ILE A 99 5.30 2.27 -13.94
N TYR A 100 4.63 2.57 -12.84
CA TYR A 100 4.41 1.71 -11.69
C TYR A 100 3.00 1.13 -11.78
N LYS A 101 2.87 -0.10 -12.32
CA LYS A 101 1.57 -0.79 -12.36
C LYS A 101 1.31 -1.42 -11.00
N GLU A 102 0.75 -0.63 -10.11
CA GLU A 102 0.51 -0.99 -8.71
C GLU A 102 -0.86 -0.51 -8.25
N LYS A 103 -1.55 -1.34 -7.49
CA LYS A 103 -2.76 -0.97 -6.76
C LYS A 103 -2.39 -0.70 -5.32
N LEU A 104 -2.44 0.56 -4.91
CA LEU A 104 -1.82 1.02 -3.67
C LEU A 104 -2.83 1.40 -2.61
N ILE A 105 -2.48 1.10 -1.36
CA ILE A 105 -3.17 1.61 -0.17
C ILE A 105 -2.14 2.31 0.72
N VAL A 106 -2.41 3.58 1.04
CA VAL A 106 -1.75 4.29 2.14
C VAL A 106 -2.62 4.09 3.37
N PRO A 107 -2.19 3.30 4.37
CA PRO A 107 -3.03 2.89 5.48
C PRO A 107 -3.38 4.07 6.41
N GLU A 108 -4.47 3.93 7.16
CA GLU A 108 -4.99 4.95 8.08
C GLU A 108 -3.96 5.41 9.13
N GLN A 109 -3.10 4.48 9.57
CA GLN A 109 -2.09 4.74 10.59
C GLN A 109 -0.86 5.48 10.04
N LEU A 110 -0.75 5.66 8.71
CA LEU A 110 0.36 6.39 8.11
C LEU A 110 0.07 7.88 8.08
N GLN A 111 1.02 8.67 8.58
CA GLN A 111 0.92 10.12 8.64
C GLN A 111 2.30 10.79 8.44
N ASN A 112 2.29 12.08 8.13
CA ASN A 112 3.51 12.88 7.97
C ASN A 112 4.44 12.32 6.87
N VAL A 113 3.87 11.90 5.75
CA VAL A 113 4.64 11.40 4.60
C VAL A 113 4.42 12.28 3.39
N GLU A 114 5.53 12.64 2.74
CA GLU A 114 5.51 13.26 1.43
C GLU A 114 5.93 12.24 0.36
N ILE A 115 5.10 12.03 -0.65
CA ILE A 115 5.40 11.17 -1.80
C ILE A 115 5.64 12.07 -3.01
N VAL A 116 6.88 12.07 -3.52
CA VAL A 116 7.34 13.00 -4.56
C VAL A 116 7.81 12.24 -5.77
N GLY A 117 7.18 12.47 -6.91
CA GLY A 117 7.67 11.99 -8.20
C GLY A 117 8.82 12.84 -8.72
N GLU A 118 9.75 12.23 -9.40
CA GLU A 118 10.85 12.91 -10.08
C GLU A 118 10.33 13.85 -11.19
N ASP A 119 9.26 13.45 -11.86
CA ASP A 119 8.61 14.22 -12.91
C ASP A 119 7.12 13.89 -12.96
N ARG A 120 6.27 14.91 -13.05
CA ARG A 120 4.82 14.74 -13.04
C ARG A 120 4.29 13.85 -14.15
N ASP A 121 4.82 14.00 -15.34
CA ASP A 121 4.30 13.37 -16.56
C ASP A 121 4.96 12.00 -16.83
N GLU A 122 6.12 11.75 -16.23
CA GLU A 122 6.90 10.53 -16.41
C GLU A 122 6.95 9.62 -15.17
N THR A 123 6.44 10.08 -14.01
CA THR A 123 6.28 9.23 -12.82
C THR A 123 4.81 8.83 -12.69
N ILE A 124 4.46 7.67 -13.23
CA ILE A 124 3.07 7.25 -13.44
C ILE A 124 2.76 6.03 -12.56
N ILE A 125 1.79 6.20 -11.67
CA ILE A 125 1.18 5.10 -10.92
C ILE A 125 -0.12 4.74 -11.62
N THR A 126 -0.24 3.51 -12.12
CA THR A 126 -1.39 3.09 -12.95
C THR A 126 -1.93 1.74 -12.54
N PHE A 127 -3.22 1.55 -12.69
CA PHE A 127 -3.90 0.26 -12.60
C PHE A 127 -5.12 0.23 -13.52
N ASP A 128 -5.75 -0.94 -13.70
CA ASP A 128 -6.78 -1.15 -14.71
C ASP A 128 -8.05 -1.86 -14.20
N ASP A 129 -8.35 -1.75 -12.92
CA ASP A 129 -9.59 -2.28 -12.36
C ASP A 129 -10.80 -1.39 -12.70
N HIS A 130 -11.92 -2.00 -13.04
CA HIS A 130 -13.22 -1.34 -13.21
C HIS A 130 -14.34 -2.11 -12.49
N ALA A 131 -15.46 -1.43 -12.16
CA ALA A 131 -16.52 -1.94 -11.29
C ALA A 131 -17.12 -3.28 -11.73
N ASN A 132 -17.10 -3.57 -13.02
CA ASN A 132 -17.69 -4.79 -13.58
C ASN A 132 -16.77 -6.02 -13.51
N ILE A 133 -15.48 -5.86 -13.18
CA ILE A 133 -14.59 -7.01 -12.94
C ILE A 133 -15.09 -7.73 -11.69
N ASN A 134 -15.54 -8.97 -11.85
CA ASN A 134 -16.05 -9.79 -10.75
C ASN A 134 -17.09 -9.07 -9.86
N LYS A 135 -17.82 -8.10 -10.41
CA LYS A 135 -18.80 -7.27 -9.68
C LYS A 135 -18.22 -6.61 -8.43
N MET A 136 -16.96 -6.16 -8.51
CA MET A 136 -16.27 -5.60 -7.34
C MET A 136 -16.85 -4.26 -6.86
N GLY A 137 -17.56 -3.54 -7.72
CA GLY A 137 -18.14 -2.23 -7.42
C GLY A 137 -17.09 -1.10 -7.40
N THR A 138 -17.56 0.15 -7.47
CA THR A 138 -16.76 1.37 -7.64
C THR A 138 -15.61 1.50 -6.63
N PHE A 139 -15.91 1.36 -5.34
CA PHE A 139 -14.95 1.67 -4.27
C PHE A 139 -13.78 0.68 -4.13
N ARG A 140 -13.75 -0.35 -4.95
CA ARG A 140 -12.65 -1.33 -5.00
C ARG A 140 -11.79 -1.20 -6.25
N THR A 141 -12.08 -0.25 -7.14
CA THR A 141 -11.40 -0.08 -8.43
C THR A 141 -10.18 0.85 -8.38
N TYR A 142 -9.93 1.49 -7.26
CA TYR A 142 -8.87 2.50 -7.11
C TYR A 142 -7.50 2.02 -7.56
N THR A 143 -6.75 2.92 -8.16
CA THR A 143 -5.30 2.76 -8.33
C THR A 143 -4.58 3.13 -7.05
N LEU A 144 -4.88 4.30 -6.49
CA LEU A 144 -4.35 4.75 -5.20
C LEU A 144 -5.48 5.02 -4.21
N LYS A 145 -5.46 4.34 -3.07
CA LYS A 145 -6.34 4.63 -1.92
C LYS A 145 -5.54 5.25 -0.78
N VAL A 146 -5.96 6.43 -0.33
CA VAL A 146 -5.28 7.20 0.72
C VAL A 146 -6.18 7.28 1.94
N MET A 147 -5.82 6.58 3.00
CA MET A 147 -6.59 6.54 4.25
C MET A 147 -5.87 7.29 5.39
N GLY A 148 -4.57 7.53 5.26
CA GLY A 148 -3.74 8.23 6.24
C GLY A 148 -3.97 9.74 6.24
N ASN A 149 -3.43 10.42 7.25
CA ASN A 149 -3.63 11.85 7.48
C ASN A 149 -2.33 12.65 7.30
N ASN A 150 -2.46 13.96 7.05
CA ASN A 150 -1.31 14.86 6.89
C ASN A 150 -0.29 14.36 5.86
N LEU A 151 -0.79 14.03 4.67
CA LEU A 151 0.00 13.48 3.58
C LEU A 151 0.12 14.50 2.44
N THR A 152 1.25 14.50 1.77
CA THR A 152 1.48 15.33 0.58
C THR A 152 1.92 14.46 -0.60
N PHE A 153 1.28 14.63 -1.73
CA PHE A 153 1.63 14.01 -3.00
C PHE A 153 2.07 15.11 -3.96
N ARG A 154 3.20 14.92 -4.62
CA ARG A 154 3.77 15.95 -5.49
C ARG A 154 4.38 15.37 -6.75
N ASN A 155 4.17 16.04 -7.88
CA ASN A 155 4.79 15.69 -9.17
C ASN A 155 4.55 14.24 -9.60
N LEU A 156 3.31 13.75 -9.51
CA LEU A 156 2.91 12.38 -9.83
C LEU A 156 1.75 12.37 -10.82
N THR A 157 1.73 11.37 -11.68
CA THR A 157 0.52 10.97 -12.39
C THR A 157 -0.09 9.74 -11.71
N ILE A 158 -1.37 9.82 -11.39
CA ILE A 158 -2.19 8.72 -10.85
C ILE A 158 -3.26 8.42 -11.89
N GLU A 159 -3.24 7.22 -12.43
CA GLU A 159 -4.07 6.83 -13.55
C GLU A 159 -4.85 5.56 -13.25
N ASN A 160 -6.12 5.54 -13.62
CA ASN A 160 -6.81 4.28 -13.85
C ASN A 160 -7.04 4.15 -15.36
N ASN A 161 -6.28 3.25 -16.00
CA ASN A 161 -6.32 3.07 -17.45
C ASN A 161 -7.26 1.95 -17.91
N ALA A 162 -8.25 1.57 -17.07
CA ALA A 162 -9.28 0.63 -17.46
C ALA A 162 -10.06 1.14 -18.67
N PRO A 163 -10.50 0.23 -19.57
CA PRO A 163 -11.38 0.61 -20.66
C PRO A 163 -12.71 1.19 -20.11
N GLN A 164 -13.43 1.96 -20.93
CA GLN A 164 -14.72 2.56 -20.57
C GLN A 164 -15.83 1.50 -20.39
N MET A 165 -15.70 0.67 -19.38
CA MET A 165 -16.61 -0.45 -19.09
C MET A 165 -17.31 -0.31 -17.71
N GLY A 166 -17.35 0.90 -17.17
CA GLY A 166 -17.94 1.20 -15.85
C GLY A 166 -17.02 2.08 -15.01
N GLN A 167 -17.40 2.27 -13.78
CA GLN A 167 -16.65 3.09 -12.82
C GLN A 167 -15.23 2.56 -12.63
N ALA A 168 -14.24 3.46 -12.62
CA ALA A 168 -12.82 3.13 -12.55
C ALA A 168 -12.03 4.25 -11.87
N VAL A 169 -11.89 4.14 -10.55
CA VAL A 169 -11.33 5.19 -9.71
C VAL A 169 -9.79 5.22 -9.83
N ALA A 170 -9.22 6.36 -10.17
CA ALA A 170 -7.78 6.56 -10.08
C ALA A 170 -7.37 6.88 -8.63
N LEU A 171 -7.99 7.86 -8.02
CA LEU A 171 -7.73 8.28 -6.64
C LEU A 171 -8.96 8.08 -5.75
N HIS A 172 -8.78 7.40 -4.63
CA HIS A 172 -9.76 7.25 -3.56
C HIS A 172 -9.17 7.78 -2.25
N THR A 173 -9.72 8.83 -1.67
CA THR A 173 -9.28 9.36 -0.38
C THR A 173 -10.27 9.05 0.73
N GLU A 174 -9.79 8.88 1.96
CA GLU A 174 -10.60 8.77 3.19
C GLU A 174 -10.00 9.59 4.34
N GLY A 175 -8.68 9.88 4.28
CA GLY A 175 -7.95 10.61 5.31
C GLY A 175 -8.13 12.12 5.24
N ASP A 176 -7.70 12.82 6.29
CA ASP A 176 -7.76 14.28 6.44
C ASP A 176 -6.43 14.97 6.19
N CYS A 177 -6.47 16.25 5.83
CA CYS A 177 -5.29 17.08 5.55
C CYS A 177 -4.38 16.50 4.46
N ILE A 178 -4.95 16.03 3.36
CA ILE A 178 -4.21 15.51 2.22
C ILE A 178 -4.02 16.60 1.17
N LYS A 179 -2.78 16.73 0.68
CA LYS A 179 -2.40 17.72 -0.34
C LYS A 179 -1.91 17.01 -1.60
N PHE A 180 -2.40 17.45 -2.73
CA PHE A 180 -1.92 17.06 -4.06
C PHE A 180 -1.40 18.31 -4.77
N ILE A 181 -0.12 18.32 -5.12
CA ILE A 181 0.54 19.51 -5.68
C ILE A 181 1.22 19.12 -6.99
N ASN A 182 0.86 19.80 -8.07
CA ASN A 182 1.39 19.53 -9.41
C ASN A 182 1.25 18.04 -9.79
N CYS A 183 0.06 17.45 -9.56
CA CYS A 183 -0.25 16.07 -9.90
C CYS A 183 -1.18 15.98 -11.12
N ARG A 184 -1.21 14.82 -11.76
CA ARG A 184 -2.18 14.48 -12.79
C ARG A 184 -3.04 13.31 -12.33
N PHE A 185 -4.35 13.40 -12.58
CA PHE A 185 -5.30 12.33 -12.33
C PHE A 185 -5.99 11.99 -13.64
N LEU A 186 -5.75 10.78 -14.13
CA LEU A 186 -6.24 10.33 -15.42
C LEU A 186 -7.18 9.16 -15.23
N GLY A 187 -8.35 9.25 -15.86
CA GLY A 187 -9.35 8.20 -15.81
C GLY A 187 -10.52 8.46 -16.75
N ASN A 188 -11.56 7.70 -16.56
CA ASN A 188 -12.81 7.85 -17.30
C ASN A 188 -13.95 8.19 -16.33
N GLN A 189 -14.88 7.27 -16.09
CA GLN A 189 -15.95 7.45 -15.11
C GLN A 189 -15.40 7.27 -13.69
N ASP A 190 -15.76 8.19 -12.78
CA ASP A 190 -15.43 8.16 -11.36
C ASP A 190 -13.92 8.33 -11.07
N THR A 191 -13.22 9.23 -11.76
CA THR A 191 -11.74 9.37 -11.66
C THR A 191 -11.26 9.64 -10.24
N ILE A 192 -11.89 10.59 -9.50
CA ILE A 192 -11.49 10.95 -8.13
C ILE A 192 -12.68 10.79 -7.18
N TYR A 193 -12.53 9.92 -6.20
CA TYR A 193 -13.42 9.86 -5.04
C TYR A 193 -12.81 10.60 -3.85
N THR A 194 -13.46 11.68 -3.43
CA THR A 194 -13.10 12.47 -2.25
C THR A 194 -13.89 11.97 -1.04
N GLY A 195 -13.44 10.87 -0.43
CA GLY A 195 -14.06 10.26 0.74
C GLY A 195 -13.73 10.99 2.05
N GLY A 196 -14.32 10.51 3.17
CA GLY A 196 -14.15 11.13 4.47
C GLY A 196 -15.05 12.36 4.67
N ARG A 197 -16.21 12.18 5.34
CA ARG A 197 -17.26 13.22 5.48
C ARG A 197 -16.79 14.59 6.01
N TYR A 198 -15.72 14.61 6.77
CA TYR A 198 -15.14 15.83 7.35
C TYR A 198 -13.69 16.05 6.90
N ALA A 199 -13.21 15.26 5.96
CA ALA A 199 -11.87 15.35 5.44
C ALA A 199 -11.65 16.65 4.66
N ARG A 200 -10.42 17.16 4.74
CA ARG A 200 -9.98 18.36 4.04
C ARG A 200 -8.92 17.96 3.02
N LEU A 201 -9.18 18.27 1.78
CA LEU A 201 -8.32 17.95 0.65
C LEU A 201 -7.89 19.22 -0.06
N TYR A 202 -6.67 19.28 -0.53
CA TYR A 202 -6.15 20.41 -1.28
C TYR A 202 -5.46 19.95 -2.56
N PHE A 203 -5.94 20.45 -3.69
CA PHE A 203 -5.41 20.19 -5.02
C PHE A 203 -4.87 21.49 -5.60
N LYS A 204 -3.54 21.58 -5.76
CA LYS A 204 -2.89 22.78 -6.31
C LYS A 204 -2.15 22.45 -7.61
N ASN A 205 -2.42 23.25 -8.66
CA ASN A 205 -1.82 23.06 -9.99
C ASN A 205 -1.97 21.64 -10.53
N CYS A 206 -3.11 21.00 -10.28
CA CYS A 206 -3.39 19.65 -10.71
C CYS A 206 -4.13 19.62 -12.06
N TYR A 207 -3.82 18.62 -12.87
CA TYR A 207 -4.60 18.28 -14.06
C TYR A 207 -5.49 17.09 -13.75
N ILE A 208 -6.79 17.20 -14.02
CA ILE A 208 -7.77 16.16 -13.74
C ILE A 208 -8.56 15.87 -15.01
N GLU A 209 -8.59 14.62 -15.43
CA GLU A 209 -9.28 14.15 -16.62
C GLU A 209 -10.25 13.03 -16.28
N GLY A 210 -11.43 13.07 -16.89
CA GLY A 210 -12.43 12.03 -16.73
C GLY A 210 -13.69 12.32 -17.52
N THR A 211 -14.69 11.47 -17.38
CA THR A 211 -15.99 11.59 -18.05
C THR A 211 -17.09 11.86 -17.03
N THR A 212 -17.96 10.88 -16.79
CA THR A 212 -19.07 11.01 -15.83
C THR A 212 -18.54 10.95 -14.41
N ASP A 213 -19.06 11.84 -13.55
CA ASP A 213 -18.77 11.90 -12.11
C ASP A 213 -17.26 11.86 -11.78
N PHE A 214 -16.44 12.49 -12.64
CA PHE A 214 -14.98 12.40 -12.55
C PHE A 214 -14.37 13.00 -11.27
N ILE A 215 -15.15 13.78 -10.50
CA ILE A 215 -14.86 14.21 -9.13
C ILE A 215 -16.13 14.06 -8.32
N PHE A 216 -16.13 13.22 -7.30
CA PHE A 216 -17.30 12.98 -6.44
C PHE A 216 -16.89 12.62 -5.02
N GLY A 217 -17.79 12.77 -4.07
CA GLY A 217 -17.57 12.39 -2.67
C GLY A 217 -17.96 13.49 -1.67
N PRO A 218 -17.97 13.18 -0.37
CA PRO A 218 -18.48 14.08 0.69
C PRO A 218 -17.41 14.98 1.34
N ALA A 219 -16.13 14.85 1.00
CA ALA A 219 -15.06 15.64 1.61
C ALA A 219 -15.11 17.12 1.22
N THR A 220 -14.50 17.97 2.03
CA THR A 220 -14.25 19.37 1.66
C THR A 220 -12.96 19.44 0.84
N ALA A 221 -13.08 19.75 -0.44
CA ALA A 221 -11.94 19.84 -1.35
C ALA A 221 -11.78 21.25 -1.92
N LEU A 222 -10.56 21.78 -1.85
CA LEU A 222 -10.16 23.05 -2.49
C LEU A 222 -9.29 22.76 -3.69
N PHE A 223 -9.66 23.32 -4.84
CA PHE A 223 -8.93 23.23 -6.10
C PHE A 223 -8.42 24.62 -6.49
N GLU A 224 -7.10 24.73 -6.73
CA GLU A 224 -6.39 25.99 -7.08
C GLU A 224 -5.49 25.80 -8.31
#